data_167c08b91dc9d2d77b61d42ac548e85f
#
_entry.id   167c08b91dc9d2d77b61d42ac548e85f
#
_cell.length_a   1.000
_cell.length_b   1.000
_cell.length_c   1.000
_cell.angle_alpha   90.00
_cell.angle_beta   90.00
_cell.angle_gamma   90.00
#
_symmetry.space_group_name_H-M   'P 1'
#
loop_
_entity.id
_entity.type
_entity.pdbx_description
1 polymer ?
#
loop_
_entity_poly.entity_id
_entity_poly.type
_entity_poly.pdbx_seq_one_letter_code
_entity_poly.pdbx_strand_id
1 'polypeptide(L)'
;MTVPQTLKTCTLLALVVGCAPREPGTRELSGEGWIDVTATLDPATTPVYAGDAPMKFDFLKDMRKGDRLTLSVYSLGAHSGTHIDAPMHFVATGVAIDQVPLDPLIGAARVIEIPDSVQAIDAGELNRHAWRGAQRVLFRTRSTLRGWMDSAAFHRDFAYVAPDAAQLLADAGVVLVGVDYISAEQFGAPAPRTHQILLGRGIPIVEGLDLRPVHAGDYDLIVLPIKVRGHEGAPARAIVRKRN
;
A
#
# COMPACT_ATOMS: atom_id res chain seq x y z
N MET A 1 27.27 -0.58 77.43
CA MET A 1 27.54 0.26 76.23
C MET A 1 26.98 -0.41 75.05
N THR A 2 25.77 -0.02 74.62
CA THR A 2 25.04 -0.62 73.53
C THR A 2 25.05 0.36 72.33
N VAL A 3 25.59 -0.06 71.22
CA VAL A 3 25.67 0.72 69.96
C VAL A 3 24.38 0.48 69.16
N PRO A 4 23.69 1.51 68.65
CA PRO A 4 22.51 1.29 67.81
C PRO A 4 22.91 1.06 66.38
N GLN A 5 22.41 -0.03 65.75
CA GLN A 5 22.47 -0.29 64.33
C GLN A 5 21.42 0.57 63.60
N THR A 6 21.89 1.44 62.73
CA THR A 6 21.04 2.20 61.79
C THR A 6 20.77 1.34 60.54
N LEU A 7 19.52 0.98 60.39
CA LEU A 7 19.00 0.31 59.16
C LEU A 7 18.88 1.36 58.04
N LYS A 8 19.66 1.22 56.97
CA LYS A 8 19.51 2.02 55.73
C LYS A 8 18.46 1.37 54.85
N THR A 9 17.30 2.00 54.79
CA THR A 9 16.23 1.59 53.83
C THR A 9 16.63 2.06 52.43
N CYS A 10 16.92 1.13 51.54
CA CYS A 10 17.18 1.40 50.12
C CYS A 10 15.83 1.42 49.40
N THR A 11 15.33 2.60 49.05
CA THR A 11 14.10 2.76 48.26
C THR A 11 14.45 2.53 46.78
N LEU A 12 13.99 1.40 46.24
CA LEU A 12 14.13 1.08 44.84
C LEU A 12 13.04 1.87 44.05
N LEU A 13 13.47 2.91 43.35
CA LEU A 13 12.57 3.67 42.46
C LEU A 13 12.41 2.88 41.15
N ALA A 14 11.30 2.17 40.99
CA ALA A 14 10.95 1.51 39.74
C ALA A 14 10.51 2.57 38.72
N LEU A 15 11.35 2.84 37.72
CA LEU A 15 10.98 3.60 36.55
C LEU A 15 9.98 2.75 35.72
N VAL A 16 8.70 3.04 35.86
CA VAL A 16 7.67 2.57 34.95
C VAL A 16 7.79 3.43 33.68
N VAL A 17 8.49 2.91 32.68
CA VAL A 17 8.46 3.48 31.31
C VAL A 17 7.07 3.18 30.76
N GLY A 18 6.17 4.15 30.93
CA GLY A 18 4.83 4.11 30.33
C GLY A 18 4.96 4.17 28.80
N CYS A 19 4.62 3.08 28.12
CA CYS A 19 4.33 3.11 26.68
C CYS A 19 3.05 3.91 26.49
N ALA A 20 3.18 5.21 26.19
CA ALA A 20 2.04 6.00 25.71
C ALA A 20 1.58 5.45 24.35
N PRO A 21 0.27 5.37 24.07
CA PRO A 21 -0.21 5.03 22.74
C PRO A 21 0.31 6.08 21.76
N ARG A 22 1.04 5.64 20.75
CA ARG A 22 1.54 6.49 19.68
C ARG A 22 0.35 6.91 18.83
N GLU A 23 0.14 8.22 18.69
CA GLU A 23 -0.76 8.82 17.71
C GLU A 23 -0.46 8.26 16.31
N PRO A 24 -1.49 8.07 15.42
CA PRO A 24 -1.27 7.67 14.03
C PRO A 24 -0.72 8.88 13.24
N GLY A 25 0.56 9.16 13.42
CA GLY A 25 1.31 10.20 12.72
C GLY A 25 2.52 9.59 12.05
N THR A 26 2.79 10.00 10.84
CA THR A 26 3.95 9.76 9.97
C THR A 26 4.94 8.71 10.48
N ARG A 27 4.82 7.48 9.99
CA ARG A 27 5.73 6.39 10.32
C ARG A 27 7.03 6.55 9.51
N GLU A 28 7.94 7.41 9.96
CA GLU A 28 9.33 7.26 9.53
C GLU A 28 9.84 5.90 10.03
N LEU A 29 10.13 5.02 9.10
CA LEU A 29 10.79 3.75 9.35
C LEU A 29 12.29 4.03 9.43
N SER A 30 12.84 4.23 10.64
CA SER A 30 14.27 4.45 10.88
C SER A 30 14.83 5.81 10.41
N GLY A 31 16.00 6.22 10.95
CA GLY A 31 16.67 7.49 10.67
C GLY A 31 17.22 7.68 9.25
N GLU A 32 16.76 6.91 8.26
CA GLU A 32 17.15 7.01 6.85
C GLU A 32 16.06 7.63 5.95
N GLY A 33 14.99 8.20 6.54
CA GLY A 33 13.96 8.92 5.80
C GLY A 33 13.00 8.02 4.98
N TRP A 34 12.93 6.71 5.25
CA TRP A 34 11.94 5.84 4.64
C TRP A 34 10.56 6.05 5.27
N ILE A 35 9.56 6.18 4.43
CA ILE A 35 8.15 6.41 4.78
C ILE A 35 7.35 5.17 4.36
N ASP A 36 6.58 4.61 5.29
CA ASP A 36 5.67 3.50 5.01
C ASP A 36 4.39 4.04 4.34
N VAL A 37 4.12 3.59 3.13
CA VAL A 37 2.93 3.92 2.35
C VAL A 37 2.04 2.69 2.12
N THR A 38 2.16 1.71 3.01
CA THR A 38 1.32 0.51 3.01
C THR A 38 0.05 0.77 3.82
N ALA A 39 -1.12 0.48 3.27
CA ALA A 39 -2.37 0.44 4.02
C ALA A 39 -2.31 -0.67 5.09
N THR A 40 -2.75 -0.34 6.31
CA THR A 40 -2.86 -1.34 7.38
C THR A 40 -3.99 -2.30 7.04
N LEU A 41 -3.72 -3.61 7.05
CA LEU A 41 -4.75 -4.62 6.89
C LEU A 41 -5.52 -4.80 8.20
N ASP A 42 -6.78 -4.42 8.19
CA ASP A 42 -7.72 -4.61 9.30
C ASP A 42 -9.10 -5.01 8.73
N PRO A 43 -9.63 -6.20 9.07
CA PRO A 43 -10.95 -6.63 8.60
C PRO A 43 -12.09 -5.65 8.90
N ALA A 44 -11.91 -4.77 9.90
CA ALA A 44 -12.92 -3.79 10.29
C ALA A 44 -12.87 -2.49 9.49
N THR A 45 -11.71 -2.13 8.92
CA THR A 45 -11.50 -0.80 8.32
C THR A 45 -10.92 -0.84 6.91
N THR A 46 -10.24 -1.91 6.49
CA THR A 46 -9.70 -1.99 5.13
C THR A 46 -10.82 -2.25 4.13
N PRO A 47 -10.97 -1.43 3.08
CA PRO A 47 -11.98 -1.68 2.06
C PRO A 47 -11.68 -2.96 1.30
N VAL A 48 -12.74 -3.65 0.88
CA VAL A 48 -12.70 -4.83 0.01
C VAL A 48 -13.44 -4.48 -1.28
N TYR A 49 -12.89 -4.88 -2.42
CA TYR A 49 -13.56 -4.63 -3.70
C TYR A 49 -14.92 -5.31 -3.74
N ALA A 50 -15.90 -4.64 -4.36
CA ALA A 50 -17.28 -5.12 -4.37
C ALA A 50 -17.40 -6.50 -5.03
N GLY A 51 -17.76 -7.51 -4.25
CA GLY A 51 -17.89 -8.92 -4.69
C GLY A 51 -16.75 -9.83 -4.26
N ASP A 52 -15.64 -9.29 -3.76
CA ASP A 52 -14.54 -10.11 -3.25
C ASP A 52 -14.83 -10.65 -1.84
N ALA A 53 -14.10 -11.71 -1.48
CA ALA A 53 -14.21 -12.33 -0.17
C ALA A 53 -13.69 -11.38 0.93
N PRO A 54 -14.40 -11.25 2.06
CA PRO A 54 -13.94 -10.43 3.17
C PRO A 54 -12.68 -11.02 3.82
N MET A 55 -11.85 -10.15 4.39
CA MET A 55 -10.72 -10.57 5.20
C MET A 55 -11.18 -11.13 6.53
N LYS A 56 -10.44 -12.13 7.04
CA LYS A 56 -10.65 -12.71 8.35
C LYS A 56 -9.31 -13.00 9.03
N PHE A 57 -9.14 -12.49 10.25
CA PHE A 57 -7.95 -12.67 11.07
C PHE A 57 -8.36 -13.31 12.38
N ASP A 58 -7.80 -14.50 12.70
CA ASP A 58 -8.11 -15.24 13.89
C ASP A 58 -6.86 -15.53 14.71
N PHE A 59 -6.95 -15.44 16.03
CA PHE A 59 -5.94 -15.97 16.93
C PHE A 59 -6.25 -17.44 17.21
N LEU A 60 -5.38 -18.34 16.78
CA LEU A 60 -5.44 -19.77 17.13
C LEU A 60 -4.94 -20.00 18.56
N LYS A 61 -3.99 -19.15 19.03
CA LYS A 61 -3.48 -19.10 20.41
C LYS A 61 -3.20 -17.64 20.76
N ASP A 62 -3.37 -17.29 22.04
CA ASP A 62 -3.19 -15.93 22.54
C ASP A 62 -2.61 -15.94 23.95
N MET A 63 -1.40 -15.44 24.12
CA MET A 63 -0.74 -15.33 25.44
C MET A 63 -1.56 -14.49 26.42
N ARG A 64 -2.36 -13.52 25.95
CA ARG A 64 -3.25 -12.72 26.78
C ARG A 64 -4.40 -13.55 27.38
N LYS A 65 -4.64 -14.74 26.82
CA LYS A 65 -5.66 -15.73 27.29
C LYS A 65 -5.03 -16.91 28.02
N GLY A 66 -3.71 -16.87 28.29
CA GLY A 66 -2.98 -17.89 29.04
C GLY A 66 -2.29 -18.96 28.18
N ASP A 67 -2.29 -18.83 26.86
CA ASP A 67 -1.51 -19.72 25.99
C ASP A 67 0.02 -19.47 26.14
N ARG A 68 0.83 -20.47 25.79
CA ARG A 68 2.29 -20.38 25.84
C ARG A 68 2.90 -19.49 24.74
N LEU A 69 2.14 -19.20 23.66
CA LEU A 69 2.55 -18.38 22.52
C LEU A 69 1.32 -17.73 21.92
N THR A 70 1.55 -16.69 21.09
CA THR A 70 0.52 -16.11 20.24
C THR A 70 0.70 -16.62 18.81
N LEU A 71 -0.37 -17.19 18.24
CA LEU A 71 -0.39 -17.73 16.87
C LEU A 71 -1.68 -17.27 16.19
N SER A 72 -1.57 -16.74 14.99
CA SER A 72 -2.70 -16.26 14.19
C SER A 72 -2.72 -16.89 12.82
N VAL A 73 -3.90 -16.85 12.19
CA VAL A 73 -4.12 -17.18 10.78
C VAL A 73 -4.82 -16.02 10.11
N TYR A 74 -4.42 -15.72 8.87
CA TYR A 74 -5.03 -14.69 8.02
C TYR A 74 -5.65 -15.36 6.81
N SER A 75 -6.92 -15.01 6.53
CA SER A 75 -7.62 -15.33 5.29
C SER A 75 -7.95 -14.02 4.60
N LEU A 76 -7.41 -13.79 3.41
CA LEU A 76 -7.60 -12.57 2.63
C LEU A 76 -7.41 -12.86 1.14
N GLY A 77 -8.04 -12.04 0.29
CA GLY A 77 -7.85 -12.10 -1.15
C GLY A 77 -6.47 -11.60 -1.58
N ALA A 78 -6.02 -11.99 -2.76
CA ALA A 78 -4.77 -11.52 -3.35
C ALA A 78 -4.74 -9.99 -3.50
N HIS A 79 -5.90 -9.38 -3.73
CA HIS A 79 -6.09 -7.95 -3.95
C HIS A 79 -6.56 -7.20 -2.68
N SER A 80 -6.08 -7.62 -1.50
CA SER A 80 -6.44 -7.01 -0.22
C SER A 80 -5.43 -5.93 0.20
N GLY A 81 -5.93 -4.74 0.55
CA GLY A 81 -5.13 -3.60 1.00
C GLY A 81 -4.11 -3.15 -0.04
N THR A 82 -2.89 -2.82 0.36
CA THR A 82 -1.81 -2.58 -0.60
C THR A 82 -1.34 -3.89 -1.20
N HIS A 83 -1.45 -4.02 -2.51
CA HIS A 83 -1.13 -5.23 -3.25
C HIS A 83 -0.55 -4.93 -4.63
N ILE A 84 -0.07 -5.95 -5.31
CA ILE A 84 0.43 -5.88 -6.68
C ILE A 84 -0.35 -6.84 -7.56
N ASP A 85 -0.82 -6.30 -8.71
CA ASP A 85 -1.35 -7.09 -9.80
C ASP A 85 -0.23 -7.56 -10.72
N ALA A 86 -0.17 -8.88 -10.94
CA ALA A 86 0.69 -9.47 -11.95
C ALA A 86 -0.02 -9.52 -13.31
N PRO A 87 0.72 -9.61 -14.42
CA PRO A 87 0.13 -9.77 -15.76
C PRO A 87 -0.96 -10.84 -15.86
N MET A 88 -0.84 -11.95 -15.12
CA MET A 88 -1.83 -13.04 -15.09
C MET A 88 -3.23 -12.56 -14.67
N HIS A 89 -3.36 -11.45 -13.95
CA HIS A 89 -4.67 -10.97 -13.46
C HIS A 89 -5.67 -10.69 -14.60
N PHE A 90 -5.22 -10.07 -15.69
CA PHE A 90 -6.09 -9.76 -16.84
C PHE A 90 -5.55 -10.27 -18.18
N VAL A 91 -4.41 -10.97 -18.19
CA VAL A 91 -3.79 -11.55 -19.37
C VAL A 91 -3.63 -13.05 -19.17
N ALA A 92 -4.41 -13.86 -19.86
CA ALA A 92 -4.48 -15.33 -19.69
C ALA A 92 -3.11 -16.03 -19.82
N THR A 93 -2.18 -15.46 -20.59
CA THR A 93 -0.81 -15.96 -20.77
C THR A 93 0.21 -15.15 -20.00
N GLY A 94 -0.24 -14.24 -19.13
CA GLY A 94 0.61 -13.39 -18.32
C GLY A 94 1.36 -14.16 -17.24
N VAL A 95 2.51 -13.64 -16.82
CA VAL A 95 3.28 -14.22 -15.73
C VAL A 95 2.57 -14.05 -14.39
N ALA A 96 2.71 -15.07 -13.52
CA ALA A 96 2.21 -15.02 -12.15
C ALA A 96 3.07 -14.12 -11.26
N ILE A 97 2.54 -13.75 -10.07
CA ILE A 97 3.19 -12.81 -9.15
C ILE A 97 4.57 -13.29 -8.66
N ASP A 98 4.77 -14.61 -8.52
CA ASP A 98 6.07 -15.19 -8.13
C ASP A 98 7.13 -15.13 -9.23
N GLN A 99 6.73 -14.77 -10.45
CA GLN A 99 7.57 -14.63 -11.64
C GLN A 99 7.75 -13.18 -12.09
N VAL A 100 7.04 -12.22 -11.48
CA VAL A 100 7.23 -10.79 -11.77
C VAL A 100 8.66 -10.38 -11.42
N PRO A 101 9.42 -9.77 -12.36
CA PRO A 101 10.76 -9.27 -12.07
C PRO A 101 10.76 -8.22 -10.95
N LEU A 102 11.83 -8.15 -10.17
CA LEU A 102 11.94 -7.16 -9.09
C LEU A 102 12.32 -5.77 -9.58
N ASP A 103 12.96 -5.64 -10.74
CA ASP A 103 13.39 -4.35 -11.29
C ASP A 103 12.26 -3.31 -11.42
N PRO A 104 11.06 -3.62 -11.89
CA PRO A 104 9.93 -2.68 -11.85
C PRO A 104 9.54 -2.26 -10.43
N LEU A 105 9.75 -3.10 -9.44
CA LEU A 105 9.24 -2.94 -8.07
C LEU A 105 10.17 -2.11 -7.17
N ILE A 106 11.40 -1.81 -7.63
CA ILE A 106 12.42 -1.10 -6.86
C ILE A 106 13.04 0.01 -7.72
N GLY A 107 13.09 1.24 -7.20
CA GLY A 107 13.84 2.34 -7.83
C GLY A 107 13.10 3.66 -7.84
N ALA A 108 13.57 4.60 -8.67
CA ALA A 108 13.01 5.94 -8.76
C ALA A 108 11.54 5.91 -9.17
N ALA A 109 10.71 6.65 -8.43
CA ALA A 109 9.28 6.81 -8.67
C ALA A 109 8.88 8.27 -8.52
N ARG A 110 7.83 8.68 -9.21
CA ARG A 110 7.24 10.00 -9.08
C ARG A 110 5.83 9.91 -8.54
N VAL A 111 5.58 10.61 -7.43
CA VAL A 111 4.24 10.83 -6.90
C VAL A 111 3.63 12.03 -7.61
N ILE A 112 2.45 11.84 -8.18
CA ILE A 112 1.64 12.86 -8.84
C ILE A 112 0.40 13.08 -7.99
N GLU A 113 0.16 14.32 -7.60
CA GLU A 113 -1.04 14.70 -6.87
C GLU A 113 -2.14 15.09 -7.85
N ILE A 114 -3.25 14.38 -7.81
CA ILE A 114 -4.42 14.57 -8.66
C ILE A 114 -5.47 15.38 -7.87
N PRO A 115 -6.02 16.46 -8.43
CA PRO A 115 -7.04 17.26 -7.76
C PRO A 115 -8.25 16.42 -7.31
N ASP A 116 -8.83 16.75 -6.15
CA ASP A 116 -10.00 16.04 -5.58
C ASP A 116 -11.22 16.01 -6.51
N SER A 117 -11.36 17.01 -7.39
CA SER A 117 -12.43 17.08 -8.38
C SER A 117 -12.27 16.11 -9.55
N VAL A 118 -11.07 15.54 -9.76
CA VAL A 118 -10.77 14.65 -10.88
C VAL A 118 -11.06 13.21 -10.48
N GLN A 119 -11.95 12.55 -11.23
CA GLN A 119 -12.21 11.11 -11.08
C GLN A 119 -11.49 10.31 -12.16
N ALA A 120 -11.57 10.74 -13.43
CA ALA A 120 -10.84 10.09 -14.52
C ALA A 120 -9.48 10.77 -14.73
N ILE A 121 -8.39 10.04 -14.51
CA ILE A 121 -7.05 10.46 -14.89
C ILE A 121 -6.88 10.04 -16.35
N ASP A 122 -7.38 10.87 -17.27
CA ASP A 122 -7.25 10.68 -18.71
C ASP A 122 -5.91 11.26 -19.22
N ALA A 123 -5.63 11.11 -20.50
CA ALA A 123 -4.41 11.65 -21.13
C ALA A 123 -4.32 13.18 -21.02
N GLY A 124 -5.46 13.88 -21.02
CA GLY A 124 -5.51 15.34 -20.85
C GLY A 124 -5.12 15.75 -19.45
N GLU A 125 -5.69 15.10 -18.42
CA GLU A 125 -5.35 15.34 -17.02
C GLU A 125 -3.88 14.94 -16.75
N LEU A 126 -3.46 13.75 -17.19
CA LEU A 126 -2.08 13.29 -17.03
C LEU A 126 -1.07 14.30 -17.59
N ASN A 127 -1.33 14.89 -18.76
CA ASN A 127 -0.44 15.87 -19.40
C ASN A 127 -0.36 17.24 -18.69
N ARG A 128 -1.21 17.49 -17.68
CA ARG A 128 -1.09 18.68 -16.82
C ARG A 128 -0.02 18.54 -15.76
N HIS A 129 0.51 17.34 -15.58
CA HIS A 129 1.46 16.99 -14.54
C HIS A 129 2.84 16.65 -15.11
N ALA A 130 3.88 16.81 -14.30
CA ALA A 130 5.27 16.54 -14.70
C ALA A 130 5.62 15.04 -14.54
N TRP A 131 4.94 14.16 -15.27
CA TRP A 131 5.15 12.71 -15.19
C TRP A 131 6.21 12.18 -16.16
N ARG A 132 6.47 12.89 -17.26
CA ARG A 132 7.37 12.42 -18.32
C ARG A 132 8.78 12.19 -17.80
N GLY A 133 9.39 11.08 -18.25
CA GLY A 133 10.70 10.63 -17.78
C GLY A 133 10.68 9.86 -16.46
N ALA A 134 9.56 9.78 -15.77
CA ALA A 134 9.42 8.89 -14.62
C ALA A 134 9.24 7.44 -15.09
N GLN A 135 10.02 6.52 -14.52
CA GLN A 135 9.88 5.08 -14.79
C GLN A 135 8.74 4.46 -13.99
N ARG A 136 8.43 4.99 -12.80
CA ARG A 136 7.35 4.55 -11.93
C ARG A 136 6.52 5.75 -11.55
N VAL A 137 5.20 5.63 -11.68
CA VAL A 137 4.26 6.73 -11.44
C VAL A 137 3.25 6.29 -10.37
N LEU A 138 3.15 7.07 -9.30
CA LEU A 138 2.21 6.83 -8.21
C LEU A 138 1.20 7.98 -8.17
N PHE A 139 -0.09 7.69 -8.22
CA PHE A 139 -1.15 8.67 -8.19
C PHE A 139 -1.70 8.84 -6.78
N ARG A 140 -1.52 10.03 -6.22
CA ARG A 140 -2.13 10.48 -4.96
C ARG A 140 -3.41 11.24 -5.29
N THR A 141 -4.54 10.67 -4.91
CA THR A 141 -5.86 11.13 -5.36
C THR A 141 -6.78 11.48 -4.19
N ARG A 142 -8.05 11.69 -4.49
CA ARG A 142 -9.12 11.86 -3.50
C ARG A 142 -9.18 10.72 -2.47
N SER A 143 -8.79 9.53 -2.84
CA SER A 143 -8.82 8.37 -1.92
C SER A 143 -7.90 8.59 -0.72
N THR A 144 -6.67 9.08 -0.97
CA THR A 144 -5.75 9.52 0.09
C THR A 144 -6.30 10.71 0.87
N LEU A 145 -6.80 11.75 0.17
CA LEU A 145 -7.30 12.98 0.80
C LEU A 145 -8.46 12.72 1.77
N ARG A 146 -9.26 11.70 1.49
CA ARG A 146 -10.45 11.31 2.24
C ARG A 146 -10.22 10.12 3.19
N GLY A 147 -9.02 9.55 3.20
CA GLY A 147 -8.65 8.43 4.07
C GLY A 147 -9.40 7.12 3.77
N TRP A 148 -9.76 6.90 2.50
CA TRP A 148 -10.63 5.77 2.12
C TRP A 148 -10.00 4.39 2.33
N MET A 149 -8.67 4.29 2.40
CA MET A 149 -8.00 3.03 2.73
C MET A 149 -8.12 2.62 4.21
N ASP A 150 -8.63 3.51 5.07
CA ASP A 150 -8.96 3.23 6.47
C ASP A 150 -10.50 3.19 6.70
N SER A 151 -11.28 2.96 5.66
CA SER A 151 -12.74 2.90 5.70
C SER A 151 -13.23 1.61 5.08
N ALA A 152 -13.98 0.79 5.84
CA ALA A 152 -14.59 -0.45 5.32
C ALA A 152 -15.61 -0.18 4.20
N ALA A 153 -16.08 1.06 4.04
CA ALA A 153 -17.00 1.42 2.96
C ALA A 153 -16.27 1.39 1.62
N PHE A 154 -16.84 0.67 0.65
CA PHE A 154 -16.37 0.70 -0.73
C PHE A 154 -16.89 1.94 -1.44
N HIS A 155 -15.98 2.83 -1.84
CA HIS A 155 -16.27 4.08 -2.53
C HIS A 155 -16.19 3.88 -4.04
N ARG A 156 -17.34 3.89 -4.73
CA ARG A 156 -17.43 3.65 -6.19
C ARG A 156 -16.97 4.82 -7.05
N ASP A 157 -16.83 5.99 -6.45
CA ASP A 157 -16.40 7.24 -7.08
C ASP A 157 -14.90 7.53 -6.91
N PHE A 158 -14.10 6.51 -6.62
CA PHE A 158 -12.65 6.65 -6.56
C PHE A 158 -12.06 7.12 -7.89
N ALA A 159 -10.88 7.76 -7.81
CA ALA A 159 -10.17 8.18 -9.00
C ALA A 159 -9.51 6.96 -9.67
N TYR A 160 -9.58 6.89 -10.99
CA TYR A 160 -9.07 5.78 -11.79
C TYR A 160 -8.20 6.29 -12.95
N VAL A 161 -7.33 5.44 -13.46
CA VAL A 161 -6.52 5.71 -14.65
C VAL A 161 -7.37 5.34 -15.89
N ALA A 162 -7.63 6.31 -16.75
CA ALA A 162 -8.39 6.05 -17.98
C ALA A 162 -7.52 5.28 -19.00
N PRO A 163 -8.13 4.51 -19.93
CA PRO A 163 -7.39 3.70 -20.90
C PRO A 163 -6.42 4.48 -21.78
N ASP A 164 -6.72 5.71 -22.15
CA ASP A 164 -5.85 6.58 -22.94
C ASP A 164 -4.63 7.05 -22.16
N ALA A 165 -4.77 7.33 -20.86
CA ALA A 165 -3.64 7.62 -19.97
C ALA A 165 -2.78 6.37 -19.74
N ALA A 166 -3.41 5.20 -19.54
CA ALA A 166 -2.70 3.94 -19.41
C ALA A 166 -1.86 3.63 -20.67
N GLN A 167 -2.42 3.86 -21.87
CA GLN A 167 -1.71 3.71 -23.13
C GLN A 167 -0.53 4.69 -23.22
N LEU A 168 -0.74 5.96 -22.85
CA LEU A 168 0.30 6.99 -22.87
C LEU A 168 1.45 6.67 -21.94
N LEU A 169 1.17 6.18 -20.72
CA LEU A 169 2.17 5.71 -19.75
C LEU A 169 2.97 4.53 -20.31
N ALA A 170 2.28 3.53 -20.86
CA ALA A 170 2.90 2.33 -21.43
C ALA A 170 3.80 2.68 -22.63
N ASP A 171 3.35 3.56 -23.53
CA ASP A 171 4.12 3.96 -24.72
C ASP A 171 5.35 4.84 -24.35
N ALA A 172 5.29 5.53 -23.22
CA ALA A 172 6.41 6.31 -22.69
C ALA A 172 7.45 5.46 -21.92
N GLY A 173 7.25 4.16 -21.78
CA GLY A 173 8.18 3.26 -21.11
C GLY A 173 8.10 3.27 -19.59
N VAL A 174 6.95 3.65 -19.01
CA VAL A 174 6.67 3.47 -17.58
C VAL A 174 6.67 1.98 -17.28
N VAL A 175 7.35 1.58 -16.20
CA VAL A 175 7.52 0.16 -15.81
C VAL A 175 6.67 -0.24 -14.61
N LEU A 176 6.02 0.73 -13.92
CA LEU A 176 5.10 0.49 -12.82
C LEU A 176 4.13 1.67 -12.67
N VAL A 177 2.86 1.36 -12.44
CA VAL A 177 1.82 2.33 -12.08
C VAL A 177 1.30 1.99 -10.70
N GLY A 178 1.12 3.00 -9.83
CA GLY A 178 0.54 2.84 -8.50
C GLY A 178 -0.63 3.78 -8.27
N VAL A 179 -1.66 3.31 -7.55
CA VAL A 179 -2.85 4.08 -7.17
C VAL A 179 -3.13 3.94 -5.67
N ASP A 180 -3.77 4.94 -5.11
CA ASP A 180 -4.08 5.05 -3.68
C ASP A 180 -5.48 4.53 -3.32
N TYR A 181 -6.06 3.68 -4.18
CA TYR A 181 -7.28 2.91 -3.89
C TYR A 181 -7.17 1.51 -4.46
N ILE A 182 -8.15 0.65 -4.13
CA ILE A 182 -8.15 -0.79 -4.40
C ILE A 182 -8.54 -1.15 -5.84
N SER A 183 -8.51 -0.21 -6.79
CA SER A 183 -8.49 -0.47 -8.22
C SER A 183 -7.97 0.74 -9.01
N ALA A 184 -7.15 0.46 -10.04
CA ALA A 184 -6.77 1.44 -11.06
C ALA A 184 -7.83 1.58 -12.17
N GLU A 185 -8.78 0.64 -12.29
CA GLU A 185 -9.85 0.63 -13.29
C GLU A 185 -11.07 1.43 -12.83
N GLN A 186 -11.81 2.00 -13.76
CA GLN A 186 -13.12 2.60 -13.48
C GLN A 186 -14.08 1.55 -12.91
N PHE A 187 -14.72 1.85 -11.78
CA PHE A 187 -15.76 0.95 -11.26
C PHE A 187 -16.90 0.79 -12.23
N GLY A 188 -17.27 -0.47 -12.51
CA GLY A 188 -18.37 -0.80 -13.44
C GLY A 188 -18.05 -0.56 -14.92
N ALA A 189 -16.76 -0.39 -15.28
CA ALA A 189 -16.35 -0.34 -16.68
C ALA A 189 -16.81 -1.59 -17.45
N PRO A 190 -17.26 -1.47 -18.71
CA PRO A 190 -17.73 -2.61 -19.49
C PRO A 190 -16.62 -3.60 -19.86
N ALA A 191 -15.36 -3.17 -19.78
CA ALA A 191 -14.17 -3.99 -19.97
C ALA A 191 -13.00 -3.41 -19.18
N PRO A 192 -12.10 -4.25 -18.62
CA PRO A 192 -10.97 -3.82 -17.80
C PRO A 192 -9.79 -3.32 -18.66
N ARG A 193 -10.04 -2.25 -19.43
CA ARG A 193 -9.10 -1.78 -20.46
C ARG A 193 -7.81 -1.25 -19.89
N THR A 194 -7.85 -0.56 -18.77
CA THR A 194 -6.64 -0.03 -18.08
C THR A 194 -5.72 -1.16 -17.66
N HIS A 195 -6.27 -2.16 -16.97
CA HIS A 195 -5.51 -3.36 -16.59
C HIS A 195 -4.97 -4.10 -17.81
N GLN A 196 -5.80 -4.33 -18.84
CA GLN A 196 -5.36 -5.04 -20.06
C GLN A 196 -4.22 -4.31 -20.75
N ILE A 197 -4.22 -2.98 -20.80
CA ILE A 197 -3.15 -2.19 -21.43
C ILE A 197 -1.86 -2.31 -20.60
N LEU A 198 -1.91 -2.02 -19.32
CA LEU A 198 -0.70 -2.01 -18.47
C LEU A 198 -0.14 -3.42 -18.28
N LEU A 199 -0.96 -4.36 -17.83
CA LEU A 199 -0.52 -5.75 -17.58
C LEU A 199 -0.16 -6.47 -18.87
N GLY A 200 -0.82 -6.14 -20.00
CA GLY A 200 -0.49 -6.67 -21.32
C GLY A 200 0.89 -6.23 -21.84
N ARG A 201 1.42 -5.11 -21.31
CA ARG A 201 2.79 -4.63 -21.56
C ARG A 201 3.78 -5.10 -20.48
N GLY A 202 3.35 -5.97 -19.57
CA GLY A 202 4.18 -6.44 -18.45
C GLY A 202 4.42 -5.37 -17.37
N ILE A 203 3.60 -4.34 -17.31
CA ILE A 203 3.68 -3.26 -16.32
C ILE A 203 2.82 -3.66 -15.12
N PRO A 204 3.41 -4.06 -13.96
CA PRO A 204 2.65 -4.36 -12.76
C PRO A 204 1.94 -3.11 -12.24
N ILE A 205 0.77 -3.32 -11.62
CA ILE A 205 0.00 -2.26 -10.99
C ILE A 205 0.07 -2.45 -9.48
N VAL A 206 0.36 -1.38 -8.75
CA VAL A 206 0.28 -1.35 -7.28
C VAL A 206 -1.01 -0.63 -6.91
N GLU A 207 -1.87 -1.28 -6.16
CA GLU A 207 -3.15 -0.73 -5.72
C GLU A 207 -3.20 -0.61 -4.20
N GLY A 208 -4.08 0.23 -3.69
CA GLY A 208 -4.30 0.38 -2.25
C GLY A 208 -3.14 1.03 -1.49
N LEU A 209 -2.37 1.92 -2.11
CA LEU A 209 -1.32 2.68 -1.43
C LEU A 209 -1.94 3.68 -0.42
N ASP A 210 -1.33 3.82 0.74
CA ASP A 210 -1.62 4.89 1.69
C ASP A 210 -0.62 6.05 1.47
N LEU A 211 -0.99 6.99 0.61
CA LEU A 211 -0.13 8.11 0.26
C LEU A 211 -0.36 9.35 1.14
N ARG A 212 -1.03 9.23 2.31
CA ARG A 212 -1.23 10.35 3.25
C ARG A 212 0.07 11.01 3.71
N PRO A 213 1.16 10.24 4.01
CA PRO A 213 2.39 10.83 4.51
C PRO A 213 3.29 11.45 3.42
N VAL A 214 2.91 11.39 2.14
CA VAL A 214 3.73 11.87 1.03
C VAL A 214 2.97 12.88 0.15
N HIS A 215 3.73 13.75 -0.53
CA HIS A 215 3.21 14.74 -1.47
C HIS A 215 3.82 14.53 -2.86
N ALA A 216 3.37 15.32 -3.85
CA ALA A 216 3.95 15.30 -5.19
C ALA A 216 5.47 15.48 -5.14
N GLY A 217 6.20 14.71 -5.94
CA GLY A 217 7.67 14.77 -6.01
C GLY A 217 8.31 13.45 -6.38
N ASP A 218 9.64 13.45 -6.36
CA ASP A 218 10.46 12.29 -6.68
C ASP A 218 10.85 11.52 -5.41
N TYR A 219 10.75 10.19 -5.50
CA TYR A 219 11.03 9.26 -4.40
C TYR A 219 11.83 8.06 -4.91
N ASP A 220 12.52 7.37 -4.02
CA ASP A 220 12.88 5.97 -4.20
C ASP A 220 11.71 5.14 -3.69
N LEU A 221 11.29 4.13 -4.46
CA LEU A 221 10.22 3.19 -4.14
C LEU A 221 10.81 1.80 -3.92
N ILE A 222 10.33 1.11 -2.89
CA ILE A 222 10.43 -0.33 -2.74
C ILE A 222 9.03 -0.85 -2.46
N VAL A 223 8.52 -1.75 -3.31
CA VAL A 223 7.22 -2.42 -3.11
C VAL A 223 7.38 -3.89 -3.45
N LEU A 224 7.24 -4.76 -2.45
CA LEU A 224 7.51 -6.18 -2.61
C LEU A 224 6.30 -7.01 -2.22
N PRO A 225 5.74 -7.82 -3.15
CA PRO A 225 4.63 -8.71 -2.86
C PRO A 225 5.09 -9.94 -2.08
N ILE A 226 4.16 -10.60 -1.40
CA ILE A 226 4.38 -11.96 -0.92
C ILE A 226 4.55 -12.87 -2.14
N LYS A 227 5.59 -13.72 -2.13
CA LYS A 227 5.88 -14.64 -3.24
C LYS A 227 4.97 -15.85 -3.20
N VAL A 228 3.81 -15.76 -3.85
CA VAL A 228 2.82 -16.83 -3.92
C VAL A 228 2.87 -17.47 -5.32
N ARG A 229 3.14 -18.77 -5.40
CA ARG A 229 3.32 -19.47 -6.68
C ARG A 229 2.03 -19.53 -7.48
N GLY A 230 2.09 -19.06 -8.75
CA GLY A 230 1.04 -19.28 -9.73
C GLY A 230 -0.23 -18.47 -9.53
N HIS A 231 -0.17 -17.37 -8.76
CA HIS A 231 -1.31 -16.49 -8.52
C HIS A 231 -1.15 -15.14 -9.24
N GLU A 232 -2.28 -14.48 -9.45
CA GLU A 232 -2.45 -13.27 -10.26
C GLU A 232 -2.06 -11.98 -9.55
N GLY A 233 -1.86 -12.02 -8.24
CA GLY A 233 -1.49 -10.88 -7.43
C GLY A 233 -1.13 -11.30 -6.01
N ALA A 234 -0.66 -10.37 -5.21
CA ALA A 234 -0.42 -10.59 -3.78
C ALA A 234 -0.33 -9.29 -2.99
N PRO A 235 -0.71 -9.30 -1.69
CA PRO A 235 -0.45 -8.21 -0.77
C PRO A 235 1.05 -7.87 -0.72
N ALA A 236 1.34 -6.58 -0.57
CA ALA A 236 2.69 -6.06 -0.62
C ALA A 236 2.98 -5.08 0.52
N ARG A 237 4.26 -4.96 0.91
CA ARG A 237 4.73 -3.83 1.70
C ARG A 237 5.33 -2.80 0.75
N ALA A 238 4.86 -1.55 0.85
CA ALA A 238 5.33 -0.42 0.05
C ALA A 238 5.97 0.64 0.95
N ILE A 239 7.18 1.05 0.64
CA ILE A 239 7.88 2.15 1.31
C ILE A 239 8.47 3.09 0.28
N VAL A 240 8.54 4.37 0.62
CA VAL A 240 9.18 5.38 -0.22
C VAL A 240 10.15 6.23 0.57
N ARG A 241 11.16 6.78 -0.11
CA ARG A 241 12.09 7.75 0.46
C ARG A 241 12.21 8.94 -0.48
N LYS A 242 12.02 10.16 0.04
CA LYS A 242 12.12 11.38 -0.79
C LYS A 242 13.52 11.52 -1.38
N ARG A 243 13.59 11.85 -2.66
CA ARG A 243 14.82 12.19 -3.34
C ARG A 243 15.04 13.71 -3.27
N ASN A 244 16.29 14.11 -3.01
CA ASN A 244 16.71 15.51 -2.99
C ASN A 244 16.95 16.03 -4.41
#